data_937be3272238b857680b8cd5517bbc15
#
_entry.id   937be3272238b857680b8cd5517bbc15
#
_cell.length_a   1.000
_cell.length_b   1.000
_cell.length_c   1.000
_cell.angle_alpha   90.00
_cell.angle_beta   90.00
_cell.angle_gamma   90.00
#
_symmetry.space_group_name_H-M   'P 1'
#
loop_
_entity.id
_entity.type
_entity.pdbx_description
1 polymer ?
#
loop_
_entity_poly.entity_id
_entity_poly.type
_entity_poly.pdbx_seq_one_letter_code
_entity_poly.pdbx_strand_id
1 'polypeptide(L)'
;MRQSLPRVPKDRIAVLIGAKGVTRRELEKAAGCKNIQIDSSTGEIEVTWPDAGGYDPVKALKLPDVIKAVGRGMAPNRAIQLLRDDWFFEMVDLRDHVGKRSNQQRRIRARIIGSEGKIRKMIEQHTGTEISIYKSTVVLVGEGFGLSSARQSIEMLASGSEHGTVLKFLERERKKMRLESRSLDSIEEKRSDSESSDFSGLVPGLAE
;
A
#
# COMPACT_ATOMS: atom_id res chain seq x y z
N MET A 1 15.93 9.68 18.71
CA MET A 1 16.23 10.12 17.33
C MET A 1 15.06 10.94 16.80
N ARG A 2 15.30 12.04 16.05
CA ARG A 2 14.25 12.84 15.38
C ARG A 2 14.35 12.67 13.87
N GLN A 3 13.20 12.62 13.20
CA GLN A 3 13.09 12.45 11.75
C GLN A 3 12.05 13.43 11.21
N SER A 4 12.42 14.21 10.20
CA SER A 4 11.46 15.05 9.45
C SER A 4 10.74 14.20 8.42
N LEU A 5 9.42 14.37 8.33
CA LEU A 5 8.56 13.66 7.39
C LEU A 5 8.05 14.57 6.26
N PRO A 6 7.53 14.00 5.17
CA PRO A 6 6.97 14.77 4.07
C PRO A 6 5.84 15.70 4.54
N ARG A 7 5.82 16.92 4.04
CA ARG A 7 4.75 17.88 4.30
C ARG A 7 3.40 17.38 3.76
N VAL A 8 2.37 17.63 4.54
CA VAL A 8 0.99 17.29 4.16
C VAL A 8 0.23 18.56 3.75
N PRO A 9 -0.60 18.50 2.69
CA PRO A 9 -1.46 19.62 2.32
C PRO A 9 -2.34 20.08 3.48
N LYS A 10 -2.54 21.41 3.62
CA LYS A 10 -3.29 22.01 4.75
C LYS A 10 -4.69 21.41 4.93
N ASP A 11 -5.37 21.11 3.83
CA ASP A 11 -6.70 20.48 3.83
C ASP A 11 -6.72 19.03 4.33
N ARG A 12 -5.55 18.42 4.50
CA ARG A 12 -5.38 17.05 5.02
C ARG A 12 -4.81 16.97 6.43
N ILE A 13 -4.32 18.07 6.98
CA ILE A 13 -3.73 18.11 8.34
C ILE A 13 -4.78 17.68 9.38
N ALA A 14 -5.99 18.19 9.29
CA ALA A 14 -7.07 17.84 10.22
C ALA A 14 -7.38 16.33 10.20
N VAL A 15 -7.28 15.67 9.05
CA VAL A 15 -7.48 14.22 8.92
C VAL A 15 -6.33 13.45 9.58
N LEU A 16 -5.11 13.93 9.45
CA LEU A 16 -3.93 13.30 10.05
C LEU A 16 -3.95 13.42 11.57
N ILE A 17 -4.40 14.55 12.11
CA ILE A 17 -4.55 14.75 13.55
C ILE A 17 -5.76 13.93 14.07
N GLY A 18 -6.88 13.96 13.34
CA GLY A 18 -8.15 13.34 13.75
C GLY A 18 -8.85 14.08 14.88
N ALA A 19 -10.07 13.64 15.20
CA ALA A 19 -10.84 14.19 16.30
C ALA A 19 -10.09 14.04 17.62
N LYS A 20 -9.84 15.14 18.32
CA LYS A 20 -9.09 15.15 19.60
C LYS A 20 -7.75 14.42 19.54
N GLY A 21 -7.10 14.35 18.36
CA GLY A 21 -5.81 13.71 18.17
C GLY A 21 -5.84 12.17 18.14
N VAL A 22 -6.99 11.56 17.91
CA VAL A 22 -7.13 10.08 17.90
C VAL A 22 -6.29 9.48 16.79
N THR A 23 -6.42 9.96 15.55
CA THR A 23 -5.69 9.43 14.40
C THR A 23 -4.17 9.53 14.59
N ARG A 24 -3.70 10.67 15.10
CA ARG A 24 -2.26 10.84 15.40
C ARG A 24 -1.77 9.77 16.38
N ARG A 25 -2.53 9.54 17.47
CA ARG A 25 -2.16 8.51 18.48
C ARG A 25 -2.22 7.09 17.93
N GLU A 26 -3.14 6.80 17.03
CA GLU A 26 -3.20 5.51 16.32
C GLU A 26 -1.98 5.30 15.44
N LEU A 27 -1.54 6.35 14.72
CA LEU A 27 -0.31 6.32 13.91
C LEU A 27 0.93 6.15 14.79
N GLU A 28 1.03 6.88 15.92
CA GLU A 28 2.10 6.75 16.89
C GLU A 28 2.22 5.31 17.44
N LYS A 29 1.10 4.74 17.82
CA LYS A 29 1.02 3.35 18.32
C LYS A 29 1.40 2.33 17.25
N ALA A 30 0.88 2.47 16.04
CA ALA A 30 1.14 1.54 14.94
C ALA A 30 2.61 1.57 14.49
N ALA A 31 3.19 2.77 14.40
CA ALA A 31 4.59 2.95 14.04
C ALA A 31 5.56 2.60 15.18
N GLY A 32 5.12 2.63 16.42
CA GLY A 32 5.99 2.45 17.59
C GLY A 32 6.86 3.67 17.88
N CYS A 33 6.45 4.88 17.49
CA CYS A 33 7.18 6.10 17.76
C CYS A 33 6.69 6.77 19.06
N LYS A 34 7.54 7.61 19.67
CA LYS A 34 7.23 8.34 20.89
C LYS A 34 6.17 9.43 20.69
N ASN A 35 6.33 10.20 19.60
CA ASN A 35 5.47 11.35 19.32
C ASN A 35 5.55 11.73 17.83
N ILE A 36 4.41 12.13 17.27
CA ILE A 36 4.31 12.76 15.95
C ILE A 36 3.86 14.20 16.16
N GLN A 37 4.76 15.14 15.93
CA GLN A 37 4.47 16.57 16.01
C GLN A 37 4.07 17.09 14.64
N ILE A 38 2.92 17.77 14.56
CA ILE A 38 2.35 18.28 13.31
C ILE A 38 2.14 19.79 13.48
N ASP A 39 2.83 20.58 12.67
CA ASP A 39 2.58 22.01 12.60
C ASP A 39 1.38 22.28 11.69
N SER A 40 0.30 22.77 12.28
CA SER A 40 -0.96 23.06 11.56
C SER A 40 -0.83 24.25 10.60
N SER A 41 0.14 25.14 10.80
CA SER A 41 0.35 26.33 9.97
C SER A 41 1.15 26.05 8.72
N THR A 42 2.21 25.25 8.84
CA THR A 42 3.18 24.94 7.77
C THR A 42 2.90 23.59 7.13
N GLY A 43 2.28 22.65 7.83
CA GLY A 43 2.09 21.25 7.42
C GLY A 43 3.37 20.42 7.57
N GLU A 44 4.34 20.93 8.31
CA GLU A 44 5.57 20.19 8.64
C GLU A 44 5.27 19.12 9.70
N ILE A 45 5.95 18.00 9.56
CA ILE A 45 5.75 16.84 10.44
C ILE A 45 7.12 16.36 10.91
N GLU A 46 7.25 16.24 12.22
CA GLU A 46 8.45 15.72 12.88
C GLU A 46 8.06 14.52 13.76
N VAL A 47 8.82 13.44 13.65
CA VAL A 47 8.65 12.24 14.47
C VAL A 47 9.81 12.10 15.42
N THR A 48 9.48 11.79 16.65
CA THR A 48 10.46 11.43 17.68
C THR A 48 10.38 9.92 17.93
N TRP A 49 11.48 9.23 17.67
CA TRP A 49 11.62 7.79 17.92
C TRP A 49 12.16 7.53 19.32
N PRO A 50 11.88 6.36 19.93
CA PRO A 50 12.58 5.91 21.13
C PRO A 50 14.09 5.84 20.92
N ASP A 51 14.84 5.69 22.01
CA ASP A 51 16.29 5.54 21.95
C ASP A 51 16.69 4.23 21.24
N ALA A 52 17.96 4.10 20.91
CA ALA A 52 18.49 2.99 20.09
C ALA A 52 18.03 1.62 20.61
N GLY A 53 17.42 0.83 19.72
CA GLY A 53 16.86 -0.49 20.01
C GLY A 53 15.39 -0.52 20.44
N GLY A 54 14.73 0.64 20.66
CA GLY A 54 13.33 0.71 21.11
C GLY A 54 12.31 0.91 19.98
N TYR A 55 12.69 0.86 18.71
CA TYR A 55 11.79 1.03 17.57
C TYR A 55 12.14 0.08 16.42
N ASP A 56 11.17 -0.20 15.58
CA ASP A 56 11.31 -1.02 14.37
C ASP A 56 11.84 -0.16 13.21
N PRO A 57 13.05 -0.43 12.67
CA PRO A 57 13.63 0.33 11.56
C PRO A 57 12.79 0.27 10.29
N VAL A 58 12.12 -0.86 10.01
CA VAL A 58 11.26 -1.04 8.83
C VAL A 58 10.07 -0.10 8.92
N LYS A 59 9.42 -0.01 10.07
CA LYS A 59 8.32 0.93 10.29
C LYS A 59 8.79 2.38 10.21
N ALA A 60 9.97 2.70 10.69
CA ALA A 60 10.56 4.03 10.57
C ALA A 60 10.80 4.42 9.11
N LEU A 61 11.22 3.48 8.27
CA LEU A 61 11.39 3.68 6.83
C LEU A 61 10.05 3.85 6.10
N LYS A 62 9.01 3.11 6.50
CA LYS A 62 7.68 3.12 5.86
C LYS A 62 6.77 4.27 6.32
N LEU A 63 6.99 4.82 7.51
CA LEU A 63 6.15 5.90 8.04
C LEU A 63 6.04 7.14 7.14
N PRO A 64 7.10 7.61 6.44
CA PRO A 64 6.99 8.68 5.45
C PRO A 64 5.96 8.38 4.36
N ASP A 65 5.84 7.14 3.91
CA ASP A 65 4.90 6.75 2.86
C ASP A 65 3.46 6.65 3.40
N VAL A 66 3.28 6.25 4.66
CA VAL A 66 1.97 6.35 5.35
C VAL A 66 1.50 7.81 5.38
N ILE A 67 2.38 8.73 5.77
CA ILE A 67 2.06 10.18 5.80
C ILE A 67 1.76 10.72 4.41
N LYS A 68 2.52 10.33 3.38
CA LYS A 68 2.24 10.68 1.98
C LYS A 68 0.87 10.15 1.54
N ALA A 69 0.55 8.89 1.85
CA ALA A 69 -0.74 8.28 1.49
C ALA A 69 -1.91 9.06 2.10
N VAL A 70 -1.85 9.40 3.39
CA VAL A 70 -2.87 10.23 4.06
C VAL A 70 -2.94 11.61 3.44
N GLY A 71 -1.81 12.25 3.18
CA GLY A 71 -1.71 13.56 2.53
C GLY A 71 -2.28 13.57 1.10
N ARG A 72 -2.33 12.41 0.44
CA ARG A 72 -2.90 12.21 -0.90
C ARG A 72 -4.29 11.58 -0.87
N GLY A 73 -5.03 11.74 0.24
CA GLY A 73 -6.45 11.43 0.30
C GLY A 73 -6.82 10.08 0.89
N MET A 74 -5.86 9.22 1.18
CA MET A 74 -6.14 7.93 1.80
C MET A 74 -6.64 8.10 3.23
N ALA A 75 -7.56 7.24 3.66
CA ALA A 75 -8.00 7.20 5.04
C ALA A 75 -6.87 6.65 5.92
N PRO A 76 -6.64 7.21 7.12
CA PRO A 76 -5.52 6.81 7.97
C PRO A 76 -5.50 5.32 8.32
N ASN A 77 -6.65 4.73 8.63
CA ASN A 77 -6.80 3.31 8.93
C ASN A 77 -6.39 2.39 7.76
N ARG A 78 -6.56 2.85 6.52
CA ARG A 78 -6.09 2.15 5.31
C ARG A 78 -4.59 2.36 5.10
N ALA A 79 -4.11 3.59 5.29
CA ALA A 79 -2.70 3.94 5.14
C ALA A 79 -1.78 3.22 6.15
N ILE A 80 -2.26 2.94 7.36
CA ILE A 80 -1.53 2.20 8.41
C ILE A 80 -1.14 0.79 7.94
N GLN A 81 -1.88 0.19 7.00
CA GLN A 81 -1.53 -1.12 6.44
C GLN A 81 -0.14 -1.14 5.78
N LEU A 82 0.37 0.01 5.33
CA LEU A 82 1.73 0.15 4.82
C LEU A 82 2.82 -0.24 5.82
N LEU A 83 2.53 -0.23 7.13
CA LEU A 83 3.48 -0.64 8.15
C LEU A 83 3.68 -2.16 8.21
N ARG A 84 2.90 -2.94 7.45
CA ARG A 84 3.12 -4.39 7.27
C ARG A 84 4.31 -4.61 6.35
N ASP A 85 5.03 -5.73 6.53
CA ASP A 85 6.29 -5.99 5.82
C ASP A 85 6.13 -6.06 4.31
N ASP A 86 5.10 -6.72 3.81
CA ASP A 86 4.89 -6.99 2.38
C ASP A 86 4.05 -5.93 1.66
N TRP A 87 3.70 -4.83 2.35
CA TRP A 87 2.90 -3.77 1.78
C TRP A 87 3.76 -2.62 1.29
N PHE A 88 3.46 -2.15 0.07
CA PHE A 88 4.20 -1.10 -0.62
C PHE A 88 3.27 0.05 -1.01
N PHE A 89 3.88 1.20 -1.24
CA PHE A 89 3.23 2.44 -1.66
C PHE A 89 3.63 2.76 -3.08
N GLU A 90 2.64 3.03 -3.93
CA GLU A 90 2.86 3.60 -5.25
C GLU A 90 1.95 4.80 -5.51
N MET A 91 2.38 5.67 -6.40
CA MET A 91 1.67 6.88 -6.74
C MET A 91 1.72 7.11 -8.24
N VAL A 92 0.54 7.27 -8.85
CA VAL A 92 0.39 7.60 -10.27
C VAL A 92 -0.11 9.03 -10.39
N ASP A 93 0.63 9.87 -11.12
CA ASP A 93 0.19 11.23 -11.44
C ASP A 93 -0.58 11.25 -12.76
N LEU A 94 -1.85 11.61 -12.71
CA LEU A 94 -2.71 11.66 -13.89
C LEU A 94 -2.27 12.74 -14.89
N ARG A 95 -1.44 13.69 -14.46
CA ARG A 95 -0.88 14.73 -15.35
C ARG A 95 0.07 14.16 -16.40
N ASP A 96 0.73 13.06 -16.09
CA ASP A 96 1.64 12.38 -17.00
C ASP A 96 0.91 11.80 -18.22
N HIS A 97 -0.40 11.50 -18.07
CA HIS A 97 -1.24 10.94 -19.14
C HIS A 97 -2.02 12.01 -19.91
N VAL A 98 -2.44 13.11 -19.26
CA VAL A 98 -3.36 14.10 -19.88
C VAL A 98 -2.91 15.54 -19.72
N GLY A 99 -1.72 15.74 -19.16
CA GLY A 99 -1.19 17.06 -18.93
C GLY A 99 -1.98 17.86 -17.87
N LYS A 100 -1.82 19.19 -17.91
CA LYS A 100 -2.35 20.09 -16.87
C LYS A 100 -3.83 20.48 -17.05
N ARG A 101 -4.52 20.02 -18.09
CA ARG A 101 -5.92 20.39 -18.39
C ARG A 101 -6.87 19.79 -17.35
N SER A 102 -7.46 20.64 -16.52
CA SER A 102 -8.33 20.24 -15.40
C SER A 102 -9.54 19.38 -15.81
N ASN A 103 -10.16 19.72 -16.96
CA ASN A 103 -11.31 18.96 -17.47
C ASN A 103 -10.92 17.53 -17.88
N GLN A 104 -9.75 17.33 -18.48
CA GLN A 104 -9.28 15.99 -18.84
C GLN A 104 -8.94 15.17 -17.60
N GLN A 105 -8.24 15.78 -16.63
CA GLN A 105 -7.97 15.13 -15.34
C GLN A 105 -9.26 14.73 -14.61
N ARG A 106 -10.30 15.62 -14.62
CA ARG A 106 -11.62 15.31 -14.05
C ARG A 106 -12.26 14.12 -14.76
N ARG A 107 -12.21 14.09 -16.10
CA ARG A 107 -12.76 13.01 -16.91
C ARG A 107 -12.08 11.66 -16.60
N ILE A 108 -10.75 11.63 -16.52
CA ILE A 108 -10.00 10.41 -16.18
C ILE A 108 -10.30 9.95 -14.76
N ARG A 109 -10.32 10.87 -13.79
CA ARG A 109 -10.71 10.52 -12.41
C ARG A 109 -12.09 9.88 -12.36
N ALA A 110 -13.07 10.49 -13.02
CA ALA A 110 -14.41 9.94 -13.10
C ALA A 110 -14.43 8.52 -13.71
N ARG A 111 -13.59 8.29 -14.71
CA ARG A 111 -13.44 7.02 -15.37
C ARG A 111 -12.81 5.95 -14.47
N ILE A 112 -11.76 6.29 -13.73
CA ILE A 112 -11.10 5.39 -12.77
C ILE A 112 -12.02 5.08 -11.59
N ILE A 113 -12.79 6.05 -11.12
CA ILE A 113 -13.76 5.85 -10.03
C ILE A 113 -14.91 4.99 -10.51
N GLY A 114 -15.46 5.29 -11.69
CA GLY A 114 -16.70 4.70 -12.21
C GLY A 114 -17.94 5.20 -11.49
N SER A 115 -19.11 4.75 -11.93
CA SER A 115 -20.38 5.04 -11.24
C SER A 115 -20.34 4.52 -9.82
N GLU A 116 -20.61 5.37 -8.84
CA GLU A 116 -20.63 5.03 -7.41
C GLU A 116 -19.35 4.35 -6.89
N GLY A 117 -18.23 4.60 -7.57
CA GLY A 117 -16.95 3.99 -7.22
C GLY A 117 -16.82 2.52 -7.63
N LYS A 118 -17.67 2.02 -8.51
CA LYS A 118 -17.72 0.60 -8.90
C LYS A 118 -16.43 0.10 -9.54
N ILE A 119 -15.83 0.89 -10.43
CA ILE A 119 -14.58 0.49 -11.12
C ILE A 119 -13.41 0.45 -10.13
N ARG A 120 -13.27 1.49 -9.29
CA ARG A 120 -12.25 1.50 -8.23
C ARG A 120 -12.37 0.29 -7.31
N LYS A 121 -13.57 0.04 -6.77
CA LYS A 121 -13.81 -1.10 -5.87
C LYS A 121 -13.50 -2.43 -6.54
N MET A 122 -13.79 -2.55 -7.83
CA MET A 122 -13.53 -3.76 -8.59
C MET A 122 -12.02 -4.00 -8.74
N ILE A 123 -11.25 -2.94 -9.04
CA ILE A 123 -9.78 -3.05 -9.08
C ILE A 123 -9.27 -3.45 -7.68
N GLU A 124 -9.70 -2.78 -6.61
CA GLU A 124 -9.35 -3.11 -5.22
C GLU A 124 -9.62 -4.59 -4.89
N GLN A 125 -10.80 -5.11 -5.27
CA GLN A 125 -11.18 -6.51 -5.02
C GLN A 125 -10.36 -7.54 -5.81
N HIS A 126 -9.99 -7.22 -7.05
CA HIS A 126 -9.20 -8.13 -7.89
C HIS A 126 -7.73 -8.18 -7.50
N THR A 127 -7.19 -7.07 -7.03
CA THR A 127 -5.76 -6.90 -6.75
C THR A 127 -5.40 -6.96 -5.26
N GLY A 128 -6.40 -6.89 -4.38
CA GLY A 128 -6.15 -6.78 -2.92
C GLY A 128 -5.51 -5.46 -2.50
N THR A 129 -5.55 -4.43 -3.36
CA THR A 129 -4.96 -3.12 -3.08
C THR A 129 -5.98 -2.13 -2.55
N GLU A 130 -5.49 -1.12 -1.83
CA GLU A 130 -6.24 0.04 -1.40
C GLU A 130 -5.96 1.21 -2.34
N ILE A 131 -7.02 1.80 -2.91
CA ILE A 131 -6.90 2.88 -3.88
C ILE A 131 -7.50 4.18 -3.34
N SER A 132 -6.74 5.26 -3.41
CA SER A 132 -7.23 6.60 -3.12
C SER A 132 -6.95 7.54 -4.28
N ILE A 133 -7.93 8.38 -4.62
CA ILE A 133 -7.82 9.33 -5.73
C ILE A 133 -8.02 10.74 -5.16
N TYR A 134 -6.99 11.56 -5.27
CA TYR A 134 -6.99 12.92 -4.75
C TYR A 134 -6.36 13.90 -5.72
N LYS A 135 -7.10 14.94 -6.10
CA LYS A 135 -6.67 15.92 -7.11
C LYS A 135 -6.21 15.24 -8.40
N SER A 136 -4.94 15.35 -8.77
CA SER A 136 -4.35 14.71 -9.96
C SER A 136 -3.61 13.40 -9.64
N THR A 137 -3.69 12.90 -8.42
CA THR A 137 -2.87 11.78 -7.97
C THR A 137 -3.75 10.58 -7.61
N VAL A 138 -3.34 9.39 -8.02
CA VAL A 138 -3.86 8.11 -7.56
C VAL A 138 -2.81 7.48 -6.66
N VAL A 139 -3.20 7.14 -5.45
CA VAL A 139 -2.37 6.42 -4.47
C VAL A 139 -2.81 4.98 -4.46
N LEU A 140 -1.86 4.08 -4.53
CA LEU A 140 -2.03 2.65 -4.46
C LEU A 140 -1.23 2.11 -3.26
N VAL A 141 -1.85 1.24 -2.49
CA VAL A 141 -1.24 0.60 -1.32
C VAL A 141 -1.63 -0.86 -1.32
N GLY A 142 -0.66 -1.75 -1.23
CA GLY A 142 -0.91 -3.19 -1.27
C GLY A 142 0.34 -4.04 -1.39
N GLU A 143 0.16 -5.33 -1.58
CA GLU A 143 1.23 -6.28 -1.81
C GLU A 143 1.77 -6.18 -3.24
N GLY A 144 3.06 -6.55 -3.44
CA GLY A 144 3.81 -6.25 -4.66
C GLY A 144 3.13 -6.65 -5.97
N PHE A 145 2.64 -7.89 -6.09
CA PHE A 145 2.00 -8.35 -7.33
C PHE A 145 0.66 -7.65 -7.56
N GLY A 146 -0.18 -7.55 -6.52
CA GLY A 146 -1.47 -6.86 -6.60
C GLY A 146 -1.28 -5.38 -6.93
N LEU A 147 -0.27 -4.75 -6.33
CA LEU A 147 0.07 -3.34 -6.56
C LEU A 147 0.45 -3.07 -8.02
N SER A 148 1.29 -3.94 -8.61
CA SER A 148 1.68 -3.86 -10.02
C SER A 148 0.47 -3.99 -10.96
N SER A 149 -0.43 -4.95 -10.70
CA SER A 149 -1.65 -5.15 -11.49
C SER A 149 -2.63 -3.97 -11.34
N ALA A 150 -2.75 -3.41 -10.13
CA ALA A 150 -3.56 -2.21 -9.89
C ALA A 150 -3.01 -1.01 -10.64
N ARG A 151 -1.70 -0.77 -10.58
CA ARG A 151 -1.02 0.30 -11.31
C ARG A 151 -1.28 0.21 -12.81
N GLN A 152 -1.03 -0.96 -13.40
CA GLN A 152 -1.26 -1.18 -14.83
C GLN A 152 -2.72 -0.93 -15.23
N SER A 153 -3.67 -1.34 -14.39
CA SER A 153 -5.10 -1.06 -14.60
C SER A 153 -5.41 0.43 -14.62
N ILE A 154 -4.82 1.20 -13.70
CA ILE A 154 -4.98 2.67 -13.65
C ILE A 154 -4.36 3.32 -14.89
N GLU A 155 -3.18 2.90 -15.32
CA GLU A 155 -2.51 3.40 -16.52
C GLU A 155 -3.30 3.08 -17.80
N MET A 156 -3.87 1.88 -17.92
CA MET A 156 -4.77 1.51 -19.02
C MET A 156 -6.00 2.43 -19.07
N LEU A 157 -6.66 2.68 -17.92
CA LEU A 157 -7.81 3.58 -17.84
C LEU A 157 -7.43 5.03 -18.17
N ALA A 158 -6.28 5.47 -17.71
CA ALA A 158 -5.75 6.81 -17.98
C ALA A 158 -5.42 7.02 -19.46
N SER A 159 -4.90 5.98 -20.12
CA SER A 159 -4.59 5.96 -21.56
C SER A 159 -5.81 5.78 -22.46
N GLY A 160 -7.00 5.53 -21.90
CA GLY A 160 -8.24 5.47 -22.66
C GLY A 160 -8.78 4.07 -22.92
N SER A 161 -8.25 3.00 -22.35
CA SER A 161 -8.75 1.63 -22.49
C SER A 161 -10.18 1.50 -21.93
N GLU A 162 -11.03 0.72 -22.56
CA GLU A 162 -12.38 0.47 -22.07
C GLU A 162 -12.38 -0.31 -20.75
N HIS A 163 -13.39 -0.08 -19.92
CA HIS A 163 -13.53 -0.79 -18.63
C HIS A 163 -13.55 -2.31 -18.82
N GLY A 164 -14.22 -2.82 -19.85
CA GLY A 164 -14.28 -4.25 -20.15
C GLY A 164 -12.90 -4.87 -20.42
N THR A 165 -12.02 -4.14 -21.11
CA THR A 165 -10.64 -4.57 -21.38
C THR A 165 -9.84 -4.66 -20.10
N VAL A 166 -9.98 -3.66 -19.21
CA VAL A 166 -9.29 -3.65 -17.91
C VAL A 166 -9.76 -4.79 -17.00
N LEU A 167 -11.06 -5.08 -17.02
CA LEU A 167 -11.60 -6.21 -16.25
C LEU A 167 -11.05 -7.56 -16.73
N LYS A 168 -11.05 -7.80 -18.05
CA LYS A 168 -10.43 -9.01 -18.61
C LYS A 168 -8.95 -9.14 -18.27
N PHE A 169 -8.23 -8.02 -18.25
CA PHE A 169 -6.84 -7.98 -17.80
C PHE A 169 -6.74 -8.41 -16.32
N LEU A 170 -7.53 -7.82 -15.42
CA LEU A 170 -7.52 -8.15 -14.00
C LEU A 170 -7.90 -9.61 -13.71
N GLU A 171 -8.86 -10.15 -14.41
CA GLU A 171 -9.27 -11.58 -14.31
C GLU A 171 -8.11 -12.51 -14.71
N ARG A 172 -7.40 -12.17 -15.79
CA ARG A 172 -6.23 -12.92 -16.24
C ARG A 172 -5.09 -12.88 -15.21
N GLU A 173 -4.77 -11.69 -14.71
CA GLU A 173 -3.71 -11.53 -13.71
C GLU A 173 -4.06 -12.27 -12.40
N ARG A 174 -5.31 -12.20 -11.97
CA ARG A 174 -5.77 -12.96 -10.79
C ARG A 174 -5.65 -14.47 -10.97
N LYS A 175 -5.94 -14.97 -12.19
CA LYS A 175 -5.78 -16.39 -12.52
C LYS A 175 -4.30 -16.79 -12.49
N LYS A 176 -3.42 -15.95 -13.04
CA LYS A 176 -1.97 -16.15 -13.04
C LYS A 176 -1.42 -16.22 -11.60
N MET A 177 -1.78 -15.26 -10.75
CA MET A 177 -1.39 -15.23 -9.34
C MET A 177 -1.79 -16.52 -8.60
N ARG A 178 -3.01 -17.01 -8.82
CA ARG A 178 -3.47 -18.28 -8.20
C ARG A 178 -2.69 -19.50 -8.66
N LEU A 179 -2.24 -19.52 -9.90
CA LEU A 179 -1.42 -20.61 -10.44
C LEU A 179 0.00 -20.55 -9.84
N GLU A 180 0.57 -19.36 -9.74
CA GLU A 180 1.89 -19.15 -9.16
C GLU A 180 1.92 -19.51 -7.66
N SER A 181 0.93 -19.08 -6.86
CA SER A 181 0.87 -19.47 -5.44
C SER A 181 0.76 -20.97 -5.25
N ARG A 182 -0.09 -21.66 -6.03
CA ARG A 182 -0.20 -23.12 -5.97
C ARG A 182 1.10 -23.85 -6.35
N SER A 183 1.85 -23.30 -7.30
CA SER A 183 3.12 -23.89 -7.68
C SER A 183 4.20 -23.74 -6.58
N LEU A 184 4.19 -22.61 -5.87
CA LEU A 184 5.07 -22.38 -4.73
C LEU A 184 4.73 -23.30 -3.56
N ASP A 185 3.45 -23.42 -3.20
CA ASP A 185 2.98 -24.32 -2.15
C ASP A 185 3.41 -25.77 -2.43
N SER A 186 3.29 -26.21 -3.69
CA SER A 186 3.69 -27.57 -4.10
C SER A 186 5.21 -27.81 -4.07
N ILE A 187 6.02 -26.75 -4.20
CA ILE A 187 7.47 -26.82 -4.08
C ILE A 187 7.89 -26.86 -2.61
N GLU A 188 7.24 -26.08 -1.76
CA GLU A 188 7.48 -26.08 -0.31
C GLU A 188 7.11 -27.43 0.32
N GLU A 189 5.97 -28.02 -0.05
CA GLU A 189 5.58 -29.37 0.40
C GLU A 189 6.64 -30.41 0.02
N LYS A 190 7.11 -30.43 -1.23
CA LYS A 190 8.15 -31.36 -1.68
C LYS A 190 9.49 -31.16 -0.97
N ARG A 191 9.80 -29.93 -0.58
CA ARG A 191 11.03 -29.60 0.15
C ARG A 191 10.96 -30.05 1.60
N SER A 192 9.82 -29.85 2.27
CA SER A 192 9.60 -30.33 3.63
C SER A 192 9.61 -31.85 3.71
N ASP A 193 9.07 -32.54 2.71
CA ASP A 193 9.10 -34.02 2.63
C ASP A 193 10.52 -34.55 2.39
N SER A 194 11.35 -33.87 1.60
CA SER A 194 12.74 -34.25 1.38
C SER A 194 13.60 -34.04 2.64
N GLU A 195 13.42 -32.93 3.35
CA GLU A 195 14.15 -32.65 4.59
C GLU A 195 13.78 -33.59 5.72
N SER A 196 12.52 -34.03 5.80
CA SER A 196 12.04 -35.02 6.79
C SER A 196 12.57 -36.42 6.49
N SER A 197 12.80 -36.79 5.23
CA SER A 197 13.35 -38.09 4.85
C SER A 197 14.85 -38.20 5.11
N ASP A 198 15.61 -37.10 4.95
CA ASP A 198 17.04 -37.09 5.21
C ASP A 198 17.38 -37.14 6.71
N PHE A 199 16.47 -36.66 7.59
CA PHE A 199 16.68 -36.68 9.04
C PHE A 199 16.34 -38.04 9.68
N SER A 200 15.51 -38.87 9.03
CA SER A 200 15.17 -40.19 9.53
C SER A 200 16.25 -41.25 9.30
N GLY A 201 17.23 -40.95 8.45
CA GLY A 201 18.35 -41.84 8.12
C GLY A 201 19.60 -41.68 9.01
N LEU A 202 19.64 -40.73 9.94
CA LEU A 202 20.86 -40.35 10.67
C LEU A 202 20.89 -40.73 12.15
N VAL A 203 20.14 -41.75 12.58
CA VAL A 203 20.31 -42.32 13.93
C VAL A 203 20.52 -43.83 13.86
N PRO A 204 21.76 -44.30 13.68
CA PRO A 204 22.11 -45.69 14.00
C PRO A 204 22.58 -45.76 15.46
N GLY A 205 21.76 -46.41 16.30
CA GLY A 205 22.28 -47.24 17.40
C GLY A 205 22.95 -46.53 18.59
N LEU A 206 22.16 -46.28 19.62
CA LEU A 206 22.64 -46.37 20.99
C LEU A 206 21.80 -47.42 21.68
N ALA A 207 22.26 -48.69 21.49
CA ALA A 207 21.95 -49.81 22.37
C ALA A 207 23.34 -50.38 22.76
N GLU A 208 23.74 -50.10 23.99
CA GLU A 208 24.37 -50.94 25.02
C GLU A 208 24.93 -50.07 26.12
#